data_a326252c637aed38bc6083ed3d271556
#
_entry.id   a326252c637aed38bc6083ed3d271556
#
_cell.length_a   1.000
_cell.length_b   1.000
_cell.length_c   1.000
_cell.angle_alpha   90.00
_cell.angle_beta   90.00
_cell.angle_gamma   90.00
#
_symmetry.space_group_name_H-M   'P 1'
#
loop_
_entity.id
_entity.type
_entity.pdbx_description
1 polymer ?
#
loop_
_entity_poly.entity_id
_entity_poly.type
_entity_poly.pdbx_seq_one_letter_code
_entity_poly.pdbx_strand_id
1 'polypeptide(L)'
;LTEAQEEDIYGSSDLSLNSDGDGYSDAEEVAVNRDPADPNNFPNEAPIINDQAFTIAERLTDVADIVATDTNIEDTLTFTVTDEGTGFLFEGNALKVTDNTILDYEVATQHKVNVQVTDGVLTDTAVITVNLTDDREEDFDGDGLTEAQEEDIYGTSDVNLNSDGDGYSDAVEVTAGK
;
A
#
# COMPACT_ATOMS: atom_id res chain seq x y z
N LEU A 1 -4.50 36.74 21.19
CA LEU A 1 -3.21 37.25 21.66
C LEU A 1 -3.35 38.68 22.16
N THR A 2 -2.36 39.15 22.92
CA THR A 2 -2.23 40.56 23.31
C THR A 2 -1.16 41.18 22.43
N GLU A 3 -1.22 42.52 22.23
CA GLU A 3 -0.21 43.29 21.49
C GLU A 3 1.24 42.89 21.87
N ALA A 4 1.50 42.72 23.20
CA ALA A 4 2.81 42.31 23.69
C ALA A 4 3.19 40.87 23.36
N GLN A 5 2.24 39.98 23.17
CA GLN A 5 2.51 38.61 22.71
C GLN A 5 2.76 38.56 21.20
N GLU A 6 2.03 39.35 20.44
CA GLU A 6 2.16 39.41 18.99
C GLU A 6 3.49 40.02 18.57
N GLU A 7 3.79 41.24 19.02
CA GLU A 7 5.00 41.95 18.61
C GLU A 7 6.29 41.49 19.33
N ASP A 8 6.21 41.28 20.65
CA ASP A 8 7.41 41.05 21.48
C ASP A 8 7.88 39.60 21.51
N ILE A 9 6.99 38.62 21.30
CA ILE A 9 7.29 37.19 21.43
C ILE A 9 7.33 36.50 20.08
N TYR A 10 6.32 36.74 19.24
CA TYR A 10 6.16 36.01 17.98
C TYR A 10 6.47 36.85 16.75
N GLY A 11 6.53 38.18 16.84
CA GLY A 11 6.74 39.04 15.68
C GLY A 11 5.55 39.13 14.75
N SER A 12 4.38 38.61 15.18
CA SER A 12 3.13 38.69 14.45
C SER A 12 2.50 40.08 14.58
N SER A 13 1.39 40.35 13.92
CA SER A 13 0.77 41.67 13.86
C SER A 13 -0.55 41.71 14.61
N ASP A 14 -0.69 42.66 15.56
CA ASP A 14 -1.94 42.93 16.26
C ASP A 14 -3.07 43.45 15.35
N LEU A 15 -2.76 43.81 14.13
CA LEU A 15 -3.68 44.26 13.10
C LEU A 15 -4.16 43.11 12.15
N SER A 16 -3.56 41.92 12.25
CA SER A 16 -3.92 40.77 11.47
C SER A 16 -4.32 39.61 12.37
N LEU A 17 -5.36 38.88 12.00
CA LEU A 17 -5.77 37.62 12.66
C LEU A 17 -4.95 36.42 12.21
N ASN A 18 -4.25 36.55 11.09
CA ASN A 18 -3.36 35.61 10.48
C ASN A 18 -2.23 36.40 9.84
N SER A 19 -1.08 36.44 10.51
CA SER A 19 0.02 37.36 10.19
C SER A 19 0.86 36.92 8.99
N ASP A 20 0.97 35.62 8.77
CA ASP A 20 1.76 35.03 7.68
C ASP A 20 0.93 34.54 6.48
N GLY A 21 -0.41 34.42 6.66
CA GLY A 21 -1.34 34.11 5.56
C GLY A 21 -1.46 32.63 5.20
N ASP A 22 -1.09 31.72 6.11
CA ASP A 22 -1.07 30.28 5.86
C ASP A 22 -2.46 29.58 5.98
N GLY A 23 -3.46 30.27 6.57
CA GLY A 23 -4.84 29.78 6.73
C GLY A 23 -5.25 29.57 8.18
N TYR A 24 -4.34 29.58 9.12
CA TYR A 24 -4.60 29.54 10.58
C TYR A 24 -4.52 30.94 11.18
N SER A 25 -5.16 31.15 12.31
CA SER A 25 -5.03 32.41 13.03
C SER A 25 -3.84 32.34 13.99
N ASP A 26 -3.20 33.49 14.24
CA ASP A 26 -2.12 33.63 15.22
C ASP A 26 -2.46 32.99 16.58
N ALA A 27 -3.73 33.10 17.00
CA ALA A 27 -4.20 32.50 18.24
C ALA A 27 -4.28 30.95 18.21
N GLU A 28 -4.67 30.36 17.09
CA GLU A 28 -4.69 28.90 16.91
C GLU A 28 -3.29 28.34 16.94
N GLU A 29 -2.35 29.00 16.28
CA GLU A 29 -0.95 28.56 16.22
C GLU A 29 -0.27 28.63 17.58
N VAL A 30 -0.39 29.75 18.27
CA VAL A 30 0.16 29.90 19.61
C VAL A 30 -0.44 28.93 20.63
N ALA A 31 -1.72 28.57 20.49
CA ALA A 31 -2.37 27.59 21.36
C ALA A 31 -1.68 26.20 21.28
N VAL A 32 -1.03 25.89 20.16
CA VAL A 32 -0.30 24.63 19.93
C VAL A 32 1.23 24.81 19.82
N ASN A 33 1.75 25.97 20.28
CA ASN A 33 3.16 26.37 20.28
C ASN A 33 3.78 26.41 18.87
N ARG A 34 3.04 26.93 17.90
CA ARG A 34 3.52 27.27 16.57
C ARG A 34 3.84 28.75 16.47
N ASP A 35 4.68 29.10 15.49
CA ASP A 35 5.10 30.47 15.24
C ASP A 35 4.14 31.15 14.26
N PRO A 36 3.32 32.11 14.69
CA PRO A 36 2.31 32.76 13.86
C PRO A 36 2.86 33.71 12.78
N ALA A 37 4.19 33.79 12.66
CA ALA A 37 4.86 34.62 11.64
C ALA A 37 5.59 33.73 10.59
N ASP A 38 5.57 32.42 10.74
CA ASP A 38 6.20 31.47 9.80
C ASP A 38 5.14 30.62 9.09
N PRO A 39 4.83 30.89 7.81
CA PRO A 39 3.78 30.22 7.05
C PRO A 39 4.02 28.71 6.80
N ASN A 40 5.12 28.16 7.32
CA ASN A 40 5.40 26.72 7.28
C ASN A 40 5.33 26.08 8.67
N ASN A 41 5.01 26.83 9.70
CA ASN A 41 4.96 26.37 11.10
C ASN A 41 3.54 26.44 11.68
N PHE A 42 2.59 25.85 10.98
CA PHE A 42 1.17 25.79 11.33
C PHE A 42 0.81 24.54 12.16
N PRO A 43 -0.43 24.45 12.71
CA PRO A 43 -0.91 23.27 13.44
C PRO A 43 -0.76 21.98 12.63
N ASN A 44 -0.54 20.87 13.35
CA ASN A 44 -0.44 19.56 12.70
C ASN A 44 -1.78 19.16 12.06
N GLU A 45 -1.74 18.85 10.78
CA GLU A 45 -2.84 18.26 10.03
C GLU A 45 -2.68 16.75 9.90
N ALA A 46 -3.73 16.03 9.57
CA ALA A 46 -3.63 14.61 9.32
C ALA A 46 -3.08 14.35 7.91
N PRO A 47 -2.26 13.32 7.74
CA PRO A 47 -1.88 12.85 6.41
C PRO A 47 -3.12 12.47 5.61
N ILE A 48 -3.03 12.49 4.29
CA ILE A 48 -4.10 12.11 3.37
C ILE A 48 -3.64 10.94 2.53
N ILE A 49 -4.37 9.84 2.60
CA ILE A 49 -4.23 8.69 1.73
C ILE A 49 -5.57 8.40 1.07
N ASN A 50 -5.56 8.16 -0.24
CA ASN A 50 -6.75 7.76 -0.98
C ASN A 50 -6.69 6.27 -1.32
N ASP A 51 -7.83 5.68 -1.66
CA ASP A 51 -7.87 4.34 -2.23
C ASP A 51 -7.04 4.29 -3.51
N GLN A 52 -6.21 3.24 -3.64
CA GLN A 52 -5.34 3.02 -4.80
C GLN A 52 -5.55 1.61 -5.33
N ALA A 53 -5.34 1.44 -6.64
CA ALA A 53 -5.45 0.15 -7.28
C ALA A 53 -4.23 -0.10 -8.17
N PHE A 54 -3.66 -1.29 -8.07
CA PHE A 54 -2.52 -1.76 -8.84
C PHE A 54 -2.86 -3.06 -9.54
N THR A 55 -2.24 -3.30 -10.68
CA THR A 55 -2.31 -4.57 -11.39
C THR A 55 -0.90 -5.11 -11.54
N ILE A 56 -0.66 -6.30 -11.04
CA ILE A 56 0.64 -6.98 -11.02
C ILE A 56 0.46 -8.43 -11.49
N ALA A 57 1.53 -9.04 -11.96
CA ALA A 57 1.54 -10.48 -12.16
C ALA A 57 1.47 -11.18 -10.79
N GLU A 58 0.88 -12.34 -10.76
CA GLU A 58 0.89 -13.16 -9.56
C GLU A 58 2.30 -13.59 -9.16
N ARG A 59 2.44 -14.17 -7.96
CA ARG A 59 3.71 -14.68 -7.42
C ARG A 59 4.81 -13.65 -7.23
N LEU A 60 4.54 -12.36 -7.42
CA LEU A 60 5.47 -11.30 -7.06
C LEU A 60 5.45 -11.06 -5.54
N THR A 61 6.58 -10.57 -5.01
CA THR A 61 6.69 -10.16 -3.60
C THR A 61 6.51 -8.66 -3.41
N ASP A 62 6.84 -7.88 -4.43
CA ASP A 62 6.71 -6.42 -4.44
C ASP A 62 5.42 -6.02 -5.14
N VAL A 63 4.51 -5.36 -4.42
CA VAL A 63 3.22 -4.94 -4.97
C VAL A 63 3.31 -3.55 -5.61
N ALA A 64 3.56 -2.53 -4.79
CA ALA A 64 3.65 -1.14 -5.25
C ALA A 64 4.16 -0.20 -4.15
N ASP A 65 4.64 0.98 -4.55
CA ASP A 65 4.83 2.11 -3.65
C ASP A 65 3.49 2.83 -3.45
N ILE A 66 3.05 2.91 -2.20
CA ILE A 66 1.81 3.58 -1.83
C ILE A 66 2.07 5.08 -1.63
N VAL A 67 1.16 5.90 -2.16
CA VAL A 67 1.28 7.35 -2.12
C VAL A 67 0.33 7.92 -1.08
N ALA A 68 0.87 8.74 -0.19
CA ALA A 68 0.14 9.60 0.73
C ALA A 68 0.81 10.99 0.74
N THR A 69 0.09 12.00 1.19
CA THR A 69 0.58 13.38 1.30
C THR A 69 0.26 13.93 2.67
N ASP A 70 1.07 14.89 3.09
CA ASP A 70 0.83 15.68 4.29
C ASP A 70 1.06 17.15 3.98
N THR A 71 0.25 18.02 4.56
CA THR A 71 0.43 19.48 4.45
C THR A 71 1.68 19.90 5.23
N ASN A 72 1.96 19.23 6.36
CA ASN A 72 3.16 19.43 7.17
C ASN A 72 4.33 18.66 6.53
N ILE A 73 5.00 19.28 5.57
CA ILE A 73 6.01 18.66 4.69
C ILE A 73 7.26 18.10 5.40
N GLU A 74 7.48 18.52 6.65
CA GLU A 74 8.60 18.03 7.49
C GLU A 74 8.23 16.71 8.22
N ASP A 75 6.97 16.32 8.22
CA ASP A 75 6.51 15.13 8.91
C ASP A 75 6.91 13.85 8.16
N THR A 76 7.25 12.84 8.94
CA THR A 76 7.62 11.53 8.38
C THR A 76 6.42 10.60 8.40
N LEU A 77 5.92 10.24 7.23
CA LEU A 77 4.80 9.32 7.09
C LEU A 77 5.24 7.87 7.32
N THR A 78 4.45 7.17 8.14
CA THR A 78 4.62 5.74 8.41
C THR A 78 3.38 4.98 7.97
N PHE A 79 3.58 3.89 7.23
CA PHE A 79 2.53 3.06 6.67
C PHE A 79 2.41 1.74 7.43
N THR A 80 1.18 1.27 7.66
CA THR A 80 0.90 -0.02 8.29
C THR A 80 -0.27 -0.71 7.61
N VAL A 81 -0.21 -2.05 7.50
CA VAL A 81 -1.36 -2.88 7.15
C VAL A 81 -2.18 -3.10 8.40
N THR A 82 -3.48 -2.84 8.34
CA THR A 82 -4.38 -2.98 9.49
C THR A 82 -5.10 -4.33 9.54
N ASP A 83 -5.10 -5.07 8.43
CA ASP A 83 -5.68 -6.41 8.33
C ASP A 83 -4.69 -7.46 8.86
N GLU A 84 -5.02 -8.09 9.99
CA GLU A 84 -4.18 -9.15 10.54
C GLU A 84 -4.22 -10.43 9.68
N GLY A 85 -3.06 -11.05 9.49
CA GLY A 85 -2.94 -12.37 8.87
C GLY A 85 -3.12 -12.39 7.35
N THR A 86 -3.16 -11.23 6.68
CA THR A 86 -3.28 -11.17 5.20
C THR A 86 -1.98 -11.48 4.48
N GLY A 87 -0.85 -11.52 5.17
CA GLY A 87 0.48 -11.70 4.58
C GLY A 87 1.05 -10.45 3.90
N PHE A 88 0.31 -9.33 3.84
CA PHE A 88 0.84 -8.06 3.37
C PHE A 88 1.58 -7.31 4.47
N LEU A 89 2.60 -6.55 4.07
CA LEU A 89 3.42 -5.71 4.98
C LEU A 89 3.94 -4.47 4.24
N PHE A 90 4.46 -3.52 5.01
CA PHE A 90 5.18 -2.37 4.46
C PHE A 90 6.68 -2.43 4.76
N GLU A 91 7.49 -2.04 3.75
CA GLU A 91 8.88 -1.63 3.90
C GLU A 91 9.02 -0.17 3.43
N GLY A 92 9.03 0.77 4.38
CA GLY A 92 8.83 2.19 4.07
C GLY A 92 7.43 2.45 3.56
N ASN A 93 7.27 2.93 2.33
CA ASN A 93 6.00 3.07 1.63
C ASN A 93 5.71 1.94 0.62
N ALA A 94 6.65 1.02 0.44
CA ALA A 94 6.47 -0.12 -0.47
C ALA A 94 5.58 -1.19 0.20
N LEU A 95 4.43 -1.48 -0.41
CA LEU A 95 3.57 -2.60 -0.03
C LEU A 95 4.14 -3.89 -0.62
N LYS A 96 4.32 -4.89 0.22
CA LYS A 96 4.90 -6.20 -0.13
C LYS A 96 4.10 -7.33 0.48
N VAL A 97 4.43 -8.55 0.08
CA VAL A 97 3.91 -9.77 0.69
C VAL A 97 5.03 -10.59 1.32
N THR A 98 4.72 -11.28 2.43
CA THR A 98 5.65 -12.17 3.13
C THR A 98 5.88 -13.49 2.41
N ASP A 99 4.86 -13.92 1.66
CA ASP A 99 4.83 -15.18 0.90
C ASP A 99 4.11 -14.92 -0.41
N ASN A 100 4.79 -15.11 -1.53
CA ASN A 100 4.23 -14.85 -2.86
C ASN A 100 3.12 -15.83 -3.26
N THR A 101 2.98 -16.97 -2.57
CA THR A 101 1.90 -17.94 -2.81
C THR A 101 0.51 -17.42 -2.44
N ILE A 102 0.41 -16.29 -1.72
CA ILE A 102 -0.89 -15.63 -1.46
C ILE A 102 -1.41 -14.86 -2.67
N LEU A 103 -0.53 -14.51 -3.60
CA LEU A 103 -0.85 -13.85 -4.87
C LEU A 103 -0.94 -14.90 -5.96
N ASP A 104 -2.02 -15.65 -5.95
CA ASP A 104 -2.34 -16.78 -6.80
C ASP A 104 -3.64 -16.44 -7.54
N TYR A 105 -3.55 -16.31 -8.88
CA TYR A 105 -4.66 -15.84 -9.70
C TYR A 105 -5.81 -16.85 -9.75
N GLU A 106 -5.52 -18.15 -9.69
CA GLU A 106 -6.51 -19.24 -9.72
C GLU A 106 -7.30 -19.30 -8.41
N VAL A 107 -6.69 -18.83 -7.31
CA VAL A 107 -7.36 -18.73 -5.99
C VAL A 107 -8.13 -17.42 -5.87
N ALA A 108 -7.53 -16.29 -6.26
CA ALA A 108 -8.16 -14.99 -6.16
C ALA A 108 -7.56 -13.97 -7.14
N THR A 109 -8.34 -13.50 -8.09
CA THR A 109 -7.93 -12.49 -9.07
C THR A 109 -7.72 -11.09 -8.49
N GLN A 110 -8.07 -10.88 -7.21
CA GLN A 110 -7.99 -9.58 -6.55
C GLN A 110 -7.86 -9.73 -5.03
N HIS A 111 -7.00 -8.91 -4.44
CA HIS A 111 -6.88 -8.72 -2.99
C HIS A 111 -7.21 -7.28 -2.61
N LYS A 112 -7.83 -7.09 -1.43
CA LYS A 112 -8.06 -5.78 -0.82
C LYS A 112 -7.34 -5.74 0.51
N VAL A 113 -6.53 -4.68 0.71
CA VAL A 113 -5.68 -4.49 1.88
C VAL A 113 -6.05 -3.16 2.52
N ASN A 114 -6.53 -3.20 3.76
CA ASN A 114 -6.75 -1.99 4.54
C ASN A 114 -5.42 -1.49 5.09
N VAL A 115 -5.13 -0.23 4.83
CA VAL A 115 -3.88 0.41 5.23
C VAL A 115 -4.15 1.67 6.04
N GLN A 116 -3.21 2.01 6.90
CA GLN A 116 -3.19 3.25 7.65
C GLN A 116 -1.87 3.97 7.39
N VAL A 117 -1.95 5.28 7.24
CA VAL A 117 -0.78 6.18 7.28
C VAL A 117 -0.86 7.05 8.53
N THR A 118 0.27 7.36 9.13
CA THR A 118 0.39 8.28 10.28
C THR A 118 1.61 9.17 10.13
N ASP A 119 1.48 10.41 10.60
CA ASP A 119 2.55 11.38 10.83
C ASP A 119 3.22 11.23 12.21
N GLY A 120 2.73 10.28 13.03
CA GLY A 120 3.14 10.04 14.42
C GLY A 120 2.17 10.62 15.45
N VAL A 121 1.19 11.45 15.04
CA VAL A 121 0.18 12.09 15.89
C VAL A 121 -1.23 11.80 15.38
N LEU A 122 -1.47 12.03 14.11
CA LEU A 122 -2.74 11.84 13.41
C LEU A 122 -2.63 10.71 12.40
N THR A 123 -3.77 10.24 11.90
CA THR A 123 -3.81 9.10 10.98
C THR A 123 -4.90 9.27 9.93
N ASP A 124 -4.71 8.62 8.78
CA ASP A 124 -5.75 8.40 7.78
C ASP A 124 -5.67 6.95 7.27
N THR A 125 -6.72 6.48 6.61
CA THR A 125 -6.85 5.08 6.16
C THR A 125 -7.39 4.99 4.74
N ALA A 126 -6.95 3.96 4.02
CA ALA A 126 -7.42 3.68 2.67
C ALA A 126 -7.49 2.17 2.40
N VAL A 127 -8.12 1.81 1.29
CA VAL A 127 -8.12 0.45 0.74
C VAL A 127 -7.20 0.40 -0.47
N ILE A 128 -6.20 -0.47 -0.42
CA ILE A 128 -5.37 -0.78 -1.57
C ILE A 128 -5.93 -2.02 -2.27
N THR A 129 -6.27 -1.87 -3.54
CA THR A 129 -6.76 -2.97 -4.37
C THR A 129 -5.62 -3.51 -5.22
N VAL A 130 -5.28 -4.78 -5.04
CA VAL A 130 -4.26 -5.49 -5.83
C VAL A 130 -4.99 -6.44 -6.77
N ASN A 131 -4.98 -6.12 -8.07
CA ASN A 131 -5.49 -6.99 -9.11
C ASN A 131 -4.36 -7.85 -9.63
N LEU A 132 -4.59 -9.13 -9.82
CA LEU A 132 -3.62 -10.04 -10.39
C LEU A 132 -3.84 -10.21 -11.90
N THR A 133 -2.76 -10.44 -12.61
CA THR A 133 -2.77 -11.01 -13.95
C THR A 133 -2.19 -12.42 -13.89
N ASP A 134 -2.80 -13.29 -14.59
CA ASP A 134 -2.44 -14.69 -14.76
C ASP A 134 -1.03 -14.82 -15.41
N ASP A 135 -0.16 -15.61 -14.81
CA ASP A 135 1.16 -15.98 -15.34
C ASP A 135 1.16 -17.42 -15.82
N ARG A 136 0.61 -17.66 -16.97
CA ARG A 136 0.45 -19.00 -17.59
C ARG A 136 1.76 -19.73 -17.91
N GLU A 137 2.91 -19.18 -17.59
CA GLU A 137 4.21 -19.84 -17.67
C GLU A 137 4.62 -20.55 -16.37
N GLU A 138 3.79 -20.49 -15.33
CA GLU A 138 4.05 -21.19 -14.08
C GLU A 138 3.82 -22.71 -14.21
N ASP A 139 4.43 -23.45 -13.29
CA ASP A 139 4.33 -24.91 -13.14
C ASP A 139 4.01 -25.16 -11.67
N PHE A 140 2.71 -25.15 -11.32
CA PHE A 140 2.25 -25.08 -9.95
C PHE A 140 2.50 -26.37 -9.17
N ASP A 141 2.29 -27.52 -9.81
CA ASP A 141 2.45 -28.83 -9.18
C ASP A 141 3.88 -29.39 -9.30
N GLY A 142 4.72 -28.71 -10.11
CA GLY A 142 6.15 -29.02 -10.25
C GLY A 142 6.45 -30.25 -11.10
N ASP A 143 5.56 -30.62 -12.02
CA ASP A 143 5.76 -31.79 -12.86
C ASP A 143 6.58 -31.52 -14.12
N GLY A 144 6.76 -30.23 -14.49
CA GLY A 144 7.55 -29.78 -15.63
C GLY A 144 6.73 -29.33 -16.83
N LEU A 145 5.41 -29.34 -16.75
CA LEU A 145 4.50 -28.66 -17.68
C LEU A 145 4.11 -27.33 -17.11
N THR A 146 3.86 -26.35 -17.97
CA THR A 146 3.32 -25.05 -17.52
C THR A 146 1.78 -25.10 -17.57
N GLU A 147 1.10 -24.21 -16.82
CA GLU A 147 -0.36 -24.08 -16.87
C GLU A 147 -0.86 -24.02 -18.32
N ALA A 148 -0.24 -23.17 -19.18
CA ALA A 148 -0.60 -23.08 -20.59
C ALA A 148 -0.44 -24.39 -21.36
N GLN A 149 0.55 -25.22 -21.01
CA GLN A 149 0.73 -26.52 -21.64
C GLN A 149 -0.35 -27.52 -21.17
N GLU A 150 -0.63 -27.54 -19.91
CA GLU A 150 -1.57 -28.43 -19.29
C GLU A 150 -3.00 -28.10 -19.74
N GLU A 151 -3.47 -26.90 -19.54
CA GLU A 151 -4.85 -26.54 -19.87
C GLU A 151 -5.13 -26.45 -21.37
N ASP A 152 -4.25 -25.78 -22.15
CA ASP A 152 -4.53 -25.48 -23.56
C ASP A 152 -4.14 -26.62 -24.51
N ILE A 153 -3.14 -27.43 -24.15
CA ILE A 153 -2.58 -28.43 -25.04
C ILE A 153 -2.98 -29.84 -24.63
N TYR A 154 -2.84 -30.18 -23.36
CA TYR A 154 -3.00 -31.57 -22.89
C TYR A 154 -4.33 -31.80 -22.18
N GLY A 155 -4.95 -30.75 -21.60
CA GLY A 155 -6.22 -30.86 -20.87
C GLY A 155 -6.04 -31.49 -19.49
N THR A 156 -4.85 -31.35 -18.93
CA THR A 156 -4.49 -31.72 -17.57
C THR A 156 -4.64 -30.55 -16.61
N SER A 157 -4.31 -30.70 -15.36
CA SER A 157 -4.50 -29.68 -14.33
C SER A 157 -3.16 -29.27 -13.71
N ASP A 158 -2.78 -28.03 -13.83
CA ASP A 158 -1.55 -27.43 -13.30
C ASP A 158 -1.40 -27.47 -11.75
N VAL A 159 -2.48 -27.78 -11.04
CA VAL A 159 -2.48 -27.95 -9.57
C VAL A 159 -2.47 -29.43 -9.14
N ASN A 160 -2.40 -30.34 -10.06
CA ASN A 160 -2.49 -31.77 -9.78
C ASN A 160 -1.51 -32.57 -10.62
N LEU A 161 -0.36 -32.87 -10.06
CA LEU A 161 0.75 -33.67 -10.61
C LEU A 161 0.33 -34.89 -11.45
N ASN A 162 -0.87 -35.39 -11.28
CA ASN A 162 -1.40 -36.63 -11.92
C ASN A 162 -2.92 -36.48 -12.04
N SER A 163 -3.36 -35.92 -13.14
CA SER A 163 -4.76 -35.52 -13.36
C SER A 163 -5.73 -36.68 -13.45
N ASP A 164 -5.31 -37.84 -13.96
CA ASP A 164 -6.16 -39.05 -14.10
C ASP A 164 -6.03 -40.06 -12.94
N GLY A 165 -5.00 -39.88 -12.07
CA GLY A 165 -4.79 -40.67 -10.87
C GLY A 165 -4.22 -42.09 -11.12
N ASP A 166 -3.58 -42.35 -12.25
CA ASP A 166 -3.09 -43.67 -12.62
C ASP A 166 -1.72 -44.03 -12.04
N GLY A 167 -1.02 -43.03 -11.42
CA GLY A 167 0.26 -43.20 -10.75
C GLY A 167 1.48 -42.69 -11.52
N TYR A 168 1.27 -42.07 -12.67
CA TYR A 168 2.28 -41.32 -13.43
C TYR A 168 1.93 -39.83 -13.38
N SER A 169 2.91 -38.94 -13.46
CA SER A 169 2.65 -37.49 -13.60
C SER A 169 2.26 -37.15 -15.04
N ASP A 170 1.53 -36.05 -15.19
CA ASP A 170 1.05 -35.59 -16.49
C ASP A 170 2.20 -35.39 -17.48
N ALA A 171 3.33 -34.79 -17.04
CA ALA A 171 4.53 -34.68 -17.88
C ALA A 171 5.16 -36.00 -18.27
N VAL A 172 5.09 -37.03 -17.45
CA VAL A 172 5.59 -38.37 -17.79
C VAL A 172 4.70 -39.00 -18.89
N GLU A 173 3.41 -38.81 -18.81
CA GLU A 173 2.47 -39.33 -19.81
C GLU A 173 2.60 -38.58 -21.13
N VAL A 174 2.68 -37.24 -21.10
CA VAL A 174 2.92 -36.42 -22.29
C VAL A 174 4.22 -36.84 -23.00
N THR A 175 5.30 -37.06 -22.22
CA THR A 175 6.58 -37.52 -22.79
C THR A 175 6.46 -38.91 -23.40
N ALA A 176 5.62 -39.75 -22.84
CA ALA A 176 5.34 -41.13 -23.35
C ALA A 176 4.34 -41.14 -24.52
N GLY A 177 3.74 -39.99 -24.86
CA GLY A 177 2.74 -39.85 -25.92
C GLY A 177 1.39 -40.51 -25.60
N LYS A 178 1.01 -40.43 -24.35
CA LYS A 178 -0.28 -40.96 -23.84
C LYS A 178 -1.25 -39.82 -23.59
#